data_c0ce4252962bf996c1af689caff1fce8
#
_entry.id   c0ce4252962bf996c1af689caff1fce8
#
_cell.length_a   1.000
_cell.length_b   1.000
_cell.length_c   1.000
_cell.angle_alpha   90.00
_cell.angle_beta   90.00
_cell.angle_gamma   90.00
#
_symmetry.space_group_name_H-M   'P 1'
#
loop_
_entity.id
_entity.type
_entity.pdbx_description
1 polymer ?
#
loop_
_entity_poly.entity_id
_entity_poly.type
_entity_poly.pdbx_seq_one_letter_code
_entity_poly.pdbx_strand_id
1 'polypeptide(L)'
;MSLLNPVLLPPKVKVYLSQGERFIKWDDETTIASPVILRVDPKGYYLYWTYQSKEMEFLDITSIRDTRFGKFAKIPKSQKLRDVFNLDFPDNNFLLKTLTVVSGPDMVDLTFHNFVSYKENVGKDWAQDILALVKHPLTANAPRCTFLDKILVKLQMQLNPEGKIPVKNFFQMFPADRKRVEAALSACHLAKGKNDAINPEDFPESVYKSFLMNLCPRPEIDEIFTSYHAKAKPYMTKEHLTKFINQKQRDSRLNSLLFPPARPDQVQGLIEKYEPSGINVQRGQLSPEGMVWFLCGPENSVLAQEKLLLHHDMTQPLNHYFINSSHNTYLTAGQFSGLSSAEMYRQVLLAGCRCVELDCWKGKPPDEEPIITHGFTMTTDIFFKEAIEAIAESAFKTSPYPVILSFENHVDSPRQQAKMAEYCRMIFGDMLLTEPLEKFPAKMAEYCRMIFGDMLLTEPLEKFPVSGLSCGTSGPGGWGYGTGCGPEKNRSYVISSFTELKAYDLLSKASVQFVDYNKRQMSRIYPKGTRMDSSNYMPQMFWNTGCQMVALNFQTMDLPMQQNMALFEFNGQSGYLLKHEFMRRPEKQFNPFSVDRIDVVVATTLSITARP
;
A
#
# COMPACT_ATOMS: atom_id res chain seq x y z
N MET A 1 -21.72 11.34 -2.83
CA MET A 1 -21.68 11.16 -1.38
C MET A 1 -22.81 10.25 -0.97
N SER A 2 -22.53 9.15 -0.33
CA SER A 2 -23.53 8.34 0.34
C SER A 2 -23.40 8.60 1.84
N LEU A 3 -24.27 9.43 2.39
CA LEU A 3 -24.38 9.66 3.84
C LEU A 3 -24.90 8.42 4.59
N LEU A 4 -25.16 7.33 3.88
CA LEU A 4 -25.79 6.11 4.39
C LEU A 4 -24.78 4.99 4.65
N ASN A 5 -23.54 5.11 4.17
CA ASN A 5 -22.56 4.03 4.32
C ASN A 5 -21.94 4.06 5.71
N PRO A 6 -21.72 2.89 6.32
CA PRO A 6 -21.05 2.81 7.60
C PRO A 6 -19.65 3.43 7.47
N VAL A 7 -19.37 4.41 8.31
CA VAL A 7 -18.04 4.99 8.43
C VAL A 7 -17.13 3.95 9.08
N LEU A 8 -15.97 3.70 8.50
CA LEU A 8 -14.96 2.85 9.12
C LEU A 8 -14.56 3.43 10.48
N LEU A 9 -14.54 2.59 11.49
CA LEU A 9 -14.05 3.01 12.80
C LEU A 9 -12.52 3.09 12.79
N PRO A 10 -11.92 4.03 13.53
CA PRO A 10 -10.47 4.07 13.72
C PRO A 10 -9.91 2.74 14.28
N PRO A 11 -8.64 2.42 14.00
CA PRO A 11 -8.02 1.22 14.56
C PRO A 11 -8.04 1.27 16.09
N LYS A 12 -8.39 0.16 16.71
CA LYS A 12 -8.41 0.05 18.17
C LYS A 12 -7.05 -0.44 18.67
N VAL A 13 -6.34 0.40 19.40
CA VAL A 13 -5.11 0.01 20.09
C VAL A 13 -5.44 -0.86 21.29
N LYS A 14 -4.82 -2.04 21.40
CA LYS A 14 -4.98 -2.92 22.57
C LYS A 14 -4.34 -2.27 23.80
N VAL A 15 -4.97 -2.44 24.95
CA VAL A 15 -4.57 -1.77 26.21
C VAL A 15 -3.11 -2.05 26.56
N TYR A 16 -2.64 -3.29 26.40
CA TYR A 16 -1.26 -3.64 26.76
C TYR A 16 -0.21 -2.93 25.87
N LEU A 17 -0.54 -2.61 24.61
CA LEU A 17 0.35 -1.83 23.73
C LEU A 17 0.51 -0.38 24.22
N SER A 18 -0.56 0.22 24.74
CA SER A 18 -0.51 1.59 25.29
C SER A 18 0.08 1.64 26.70
N GLN A 19 -0.15 0.64 27.54
CA GLN A 19 0.52 0.51 28.82
C GLN A 19 2.02 0.29 28.68
N GLY A 20 2.41 -0.45 27.65
CA GLY A 20 3.79 -0.73 27.30
C GLY A 20 4.38 -1.95 27.98
N GLU A 21 5.49 -2.41 27.43
CA GLU A 21 6.25 -3.57 27.92
C GLU A 21 7.75 -3.25 27.88
N ARG A 22 8.51 -3.94 28.72
CA ARG A 22 9.97 -3.81 28.78
C ARG A 22 10.62 -4.66 27.72
N PHE A 23 11.51 -4.03 26.93
CA PHE A 23 12.34 -4.68 25.93
C PHE A 23 13.80 -4.23 26.09
N ILE A 24 14.70 -4.97 25.46
CA ILE A 24 16.07 -4.54 25.17
C ILE A 24 16.09 -4.17 23.69
N LYS A 25 16.26 -2.90 23.37
CA LYS A 25 16.51 -2.41 22.00
C LYS A 25 17.99 -2.59 21.71
N TRP A 26 18.30 -3.12 20.53
CA TRP A 26 19.69 -3.33 20.11
C TRP A 26 19.92 -2.96 18.65
N ASP A 27 21.18 -2.68 18.34
CA ASP A 27 21.62 -2.28 17.01
C ASP A 27 23.00 -2.87 16.72
N ASP A 28 23.17 -3.50 15.54
CA ASP A 28 24.44 -4.16 15.15
C ASP A 28 25.57 -3.18 14.84
N GLU A 29 25.24 -2.00 14.29
CA GLU A 29 26.23 -1.02 13.84
C GLU A 29 26.90 -0.35 15.04
N THR A 30 26.08 0.08 15.99
CA THR A 30 26.56 0.70 17.24
C THR A 30 27.00 -0.32 18.28
N THR A 31 26.61 -1.59 18.13
CA THR A 31 26.81 -2.66 19.11
C THR A 31 26.28 -2.34 20.50
N ILE A 32 25.21 -1.52 20.56
CA ILE A 32 24.56 -1.09 21.80
C ILE A 32 23.29 -1.90 22.03
N ALA A 33 23.08 -2.31 23.27
CA ALA A 33 21.84 -2.90 23.76
C ALA A 33 21.37 -2.08 24.96
N SER A 34 20.16 -1.52 24.88
CA SER A 34 19.60 -0.62 25.89
C SER A 34 18.23 -1.06 26.34
N PRO A 35 17.95 -1.12 27.66
CA PRO A 35 16.60 -1.35 28.15
C PRO A 35 15.71 -0.15 27.83
N VAL A 36 14.52 -0.46 27.30
CA VAL A 36 13.50 0.52 26.94
C VAL A 36 12.11 0.04 27.36
N ILE A 37 11.18 0.97 27.46
CA ILE A 37 9.76 0.65 27.53
C ILE A 37 9.14 1.01 26.18
N LEU A 38 8.67 0.00 25.45
CA LEU A 38 8.02 0.15 24.15
C LEU A 38 6.52 0.36 24.34
N ARG A 39 5.93 1.30 23.59
CA ARG A 39 4.50 1.65 23.64
C ARG A 39 3.97 2.02 22.27
N VAL A 40 2.65 1.90 22.12
CA VAL A 40 1.88 2.53 21.05
C VAL A 40 1.00 3.59 21.68
N ASP A 41 0.90 4.78 21.07
CA ASP A 41 -0.01 5.80 21.57
C ASP A 41 -1.48 5.34 21.45
N PRO A 42 -2.39 5.82 22.32
CA PRO A 42 -3.78 5.34 22.37
C PRO A 42 -4.58 5.53 21.07
N LYS A 43 -4.17 6.45 20.19
CA LYS A 43 -4.80 6.67 18.87
C LYS A 43 -4.18 5.82 17.76
N GLY A 44 -3.05 5.14 18.02
CA GLY A 44 -2.36 4.28 17.06
C GLY A 44 -1.59 5.03 15.99
N TYR A 45 -1.07 6.21 16.30
CA TYR A 45 -0.30 7.03 15.37
C TYR A 45 1.20 6.79 15.45
N TYR A 46 1.71 6.50 16.65
CA TYR A 46 3.14 6.33 16.91
C TYR A 46 3.43 5.05 17.69
N LEU A 47 4.41 4.30 17.22
CA LEU A 47 5.19 3.39 18.05
C LEU A 47 6.32 4.21 18.66
N TYR A 48 6.52 4.15 19.98
CA TYR A 48 7.57 4.91 20.64
C TYR A 48 8.18 4.13 21.81
N TRP A 49 9.41 4.47 22.12
CA TRP A 49 10.12 3.86 23.25
C TRP A 49 10.84 4.89 24.08
N THR A 50 10.87 4.62 25.36
CA THR A 50 11.46 5.49 26.36
C THR A 50 12.66 4.80 26.98
N TYR A 51 13.82 5.45 26.94
CA TYR A 51 15.04 5.02 27.61
C TYR A 51 15.01 5.32 29.11
N GLN A 52 15.97 4.76 29.86
CA GLN A 52 16.13 5.09 31.29
C GLN A 52 16.47 6.58 31.52
N SER A 53 17.12 7.24 30.57
CA SER A 53 17.39 8.69 30.57
C SER A 53 16.12 9.55 30.43
N LYS A 54 14.94 8.94 30.23
CA LYS A 54 13.66 9.58 29.88
C LYS A 54 13.62 10.16 28.45
N GLU A 55 14.66 9.98 27.65
CA GLU A 55 14.61 10.28 26.23
C GLU A 55 13.60 9.37 25.53
N MET A 56 12.92 9.91 24.53
CA MET A 56 11.93 9.19 23.75
C MET A 56 12.26 9.25 22.25
N GLU A 57 12.14 8.13 21.60
CA GLU A 57 12.14 8.02 20.15
C GLU A 57 10.76 7.63 19.63
N PHE A 58 10.37 8.20 18.51
CA PHE A 58 9.05 8.02 17.89
C PHE A 58 9.19 7.47 16.49
N LEU A 59 8.38 6.48 16.18
CA LEU A 59 8.22 5.93 14.84
C LEU A 59 6.77 6.09 14.41
N ASP A 60 6.53 6.79 13.31
CA ASP A 60 5.20 6.90 12.74
C ASP A 60 4.72 5.53 12.28
N ILE A 61 3.54 5.10 12.73
CA ILE A 61 2.96 3.79 12.37
C ILE A 61 2.86 3.62 10.85
N THR A 62 2.59 4.71 10.10
CA THR A 62 2.49 4.64 8.63
C THR A 62 3.83 4.44 7.92
N SER A 63 4.95 4.66 8.61
CA SER A 63 6.29 4.37 8.08
C SER A 63 6.70 2.92 8.27
N ILE A 64 5.97 2.14 9.06
CA ILE A 64 6.25 0.73 9.30
C ILE A 64 5.84 -0.08 8.07
N ARG A 65 6.78 -0.85 7.53
CA ARG A 65 6.61 -1.71 6.37
C ARG A 65 6.32 -3.15 6.74
N ASP A 66 6.95 -3.63 7.83
CA ASP A 66 6.85 -5.01 8.27
C ASP A 66 7.11 -5.15 9.78
N THR A 67 6.64 -6.24 10.35
CA THR A 67 6.99 -6.68 11.70
C THR A 67 7.33 -8.16 11.67
N ARG A 68 8.41 -8.54 12.36
CA ARG A 68 8.95 -9.89 12.35
C ARG A 68 9.21 -10.39 13.75
N PHE A 69 9.08 -11.68 13.94
CA PHE A 69 9.36 -12.37 15.19
C PHE A 69 9.94 -13.76 14.91
N GLY A 70 10.52 -14.40 15.92
CA GLY A 70 11.08 -15.73 15.81
C GLY A 70 12.24 -15.79 14.80
N LYS A 71 12.26 -16.85 13.99
CA LYS A 71 13.31 -17.07 12.98
C LYS A 71 13.37 -16.00 11.88
N PHE A 72 12.33 -15.18 11.74
CA PHE A 72 12.26 -14.11 10.75
C PHE A 72 12.75 -12.75 11.29
N ALA A 73 12.86 -12.62 12.59
CA ALA A 73 13.44 -11.43 13.21
C ALA A 73 14.94 -11.36 12.96
N LYS A 74 15.49 -10.15 13.02
CA LYS A 74 16.93 -9.96 12.87
C LYS A 74 17.67 -10.59 14.04
N ILE A 75 18.77 -11.28 13.75
CA ILE A 75 19.65 -11.89 14.75
C ILE A 75 20.94 -11.08 14.79
N PRO A 76 21.46 -10.72 15.97
CA PRO A 76 22.74 -10.02 16.09
C PRO A 76 23.87 -10.74 15.39
N LYS A 77 24.66 -9.99 14.61
CA LYS A 77 25.88 -10.47 13.95
C LYS A 77 27.12 -10.20 14.79
N SER A 78 27.12 -9.08 15.53
CA SER A 78 28.22 -8.68 16.41
C SER A 78 28.39 -9.68 17.56
N GLN A 79 29.61 -10.17 17.79
CA GLN A 79 29.91 -11.09 18.90
C GLN A 79 29.53 -10.49 20.25
N LYS A 80 29.80 -9.20 20.45
CA LYS A 80 29.42 -8.48 21.68
C LYS A 80 27.92 -8.59 22.00
N LEU A 81 27.06 -8.43 20.99
CA LEU A 81 25.60 -8.57 21.18
C LEU A 81 25.20 -10.04 21.33
N ARG A 82 25.86 -10.96 20.62
CA ARG A 82 25.63 -12.40 20.77
C ARG A 82 25.92 -12.85 22.20
N ASP A 83 27.00 -12.35 22.80
CA ASP A 83 27.35 -12.61 24.20
C ASP A 83 26.32 -12.03 25.17
N VAL A 84 25.84 -10.79 24.92
CA VAL A 84 24.80 -10.16 25.75
C VAL A 84 23.51 -11.00 25.78
N PHE A 85 23.14 -11.63 24.66
CA PHE A 85 21.93 -12.43 24.55
C PHE A 85 22.16 -13.94 24.70
N ASN A 86 23.39 -14.38 25.02
CA ASN A 86 23.78 -15.78 25.17
C ASN A 86 23.43 -16.64 23.93
N LEU A 87 23.60 -16.09 22.71
CA LEU A 87 23.15 -16.74 21.48
C LEU A 87 23.88 -18.03 21.14
N ASP A 88 25.10 -18.18 21.60
CA ASP A 88 25.94 -19.32 21.30
C ASP A 88 25.74 -20.49 22.28
N PHE A 89 24.79 -20.37 23.22
CA PHE A 89 24.40 -21.44 24.14
C PHE A 89 23.19 -22.23 23.60
N PRO A 90 23.21 -23.57 23.69
CA PRO A 90 22.19 -24.42 23.06
C PRO A 90 20.74 -24.21 23.61
N ASP A 91 20.59 -23.84 24.87
CA ASP A 91 19.31 -23.68 25.55
C ASP A 91 18.76 -22.25 25.49
N ASN A 92 19.29 -21.42 24.61
CA ASN A 92 18.80 -20.06 24.52
C ASN A 92 17.43 -20.01 23.82
N ASN A 93 16.54 -19.25 24.41
CA ASN A 93 15.19 -19.02 23.90
C ASN A 93 15.04 -17.65 23.21
N PHE A 94 16.14 -17.13 22.68
CA PHE A 94 16.23 -15.80 22.07
C PHE A 94 15.15 -15.59 21.01
N LEU A 95 14.97 -16.56 20.10
CA LEU A 95 14.00 -16.46 19.00
C LEU A 95 12.56 -16.31 19.48
N LEU A 96 12.20 -16.86 20.63
CA LEU A 96 10.85 -16.74 21.22
C LEU A 96 10.58 -15.34 21.80
N LYS A 97 11.61 -14.52 21.94
CA LYS A 97 11.56 -13.19 22.57
C LYS A 97 11.77 -12.04 21.57
N THR A 98 12.08 -12.35 20.30
CA THR A 98 12.45 -11.34 19.31
C THR A 98 11.25 -10.58 18.76
N LEU A 99 11.49 -9.31 18.47
CA LEU A 99 10.65 -8.43 17.67
C LEU A 99 11.56 -7.55 16.80
N THR A 100 11.37 -7.57 15.48
CA THR A 100 11.98 -6.61 14.57
C THR A 100 10.88 -5.82 13.89
N VAL A 101 10.91 -4.50 13.99
CA VAL A 101 10.03 -3.57 13.26
C VAL A 101 10.84 -2.99 12.10
N VAL A 102 10.34 -3.17 10.88
CA VAL A 102 10.97 -2.66 9.67
C VAL A 102 10.23 -1.40 9.23
N SER A 103 10.93 -0.31 9.06
CA SER A 103 10.38 0.97 8.62
C SER A 103 11.19 1.56 7.49
N GLY A 104 10.60 2.46 6.71
CA GLY A 104 11.29 3.15 5.65
C GLY A 104 10.38 4.05 4.82
N PRO A 105 10.95 5.05 4.12
CA PRO A 105 10.20 5.93 3.23
C PRO A 105 9.67 5.18 2.00
N ASP A 106 10.39 4.15 1.56
CA ASP A 106 10.06 3.31 0.41
C ASP A 106 10.39 1.83 0.68
N MET A 107 10.47 1.01 -0.36
CA MET A 107 10.70 -0.44 -0.26
C MET A 107 12.19 -0.81 -0.28
N VAL A 108 13.07 0.16 -0.50
CA VAL A 108 14.53 -0.03 -0.63
C VAL A 108 15.25 0.50 0.60
N ASP A 109 14.95 1.74 1.00
CA ASP A 109 15.59 2.40 2.14
C ASP A 109 14.91 1.97 3.44
N LEU A 110 15.40 0.88 4.02
CA LEU A 110 14.79 0.24 5.19
C LEU A 110 15.66 0.39 6.44
N THR A 111 15.00 0.70 7.54
CA THR A 111 15.58 0.71 8.88
C THR A 111 14.96 -0.42 9.72
N PHE A 112 15.82 -1.15 10.43
CA PHE A 112 15.43 -2.27 11.28
C PHE A 112 15.55 -1.89 12.75
N HIS A 113 14.44 -1.81 13.44
CA HIS A 113 14.38 -1.57 14.88
C HIS A 113 14.23 -2.91 15.58
N ASN A 114 15.25 -3.31 16.34
CA ASN A 114 15.32 -4.63 16.92
C ASN A 114 15.11 -4.60 18.44
N PHE A 115 14.23 -5.46 18.90
CA PHE A 115 13.83 -5.55 20.31
C PHE A 115 13.84 -7.00 20.78
N VAL A 116 14.24 -7.23 22.01
CA VAL A 116 14.17 -8.53 22.69
C VAL A 116 13.36 -8.37 23.95
N SER A 117 12.29 -9.13 24.09
CA SER A 117 11.46 -9.14 25.28
C SER A 117 12.12 -9.93 26.42
N TYR A 118 11.79 -9.59 27.67
CA TYR A 118 12.17 -10.42 28.82
C TYR A 118 11.36 -11.71 28.94
N LYS A 119 10.18 -11.77 28.28
CA LYS A 119 9.25 -12.90 28.29
C LYS A 119 9.10 -13.49 26.90
N GLU A 120 8.89 -14.79 26.84
CA GLU A 120 8.60 -15.50 25.58
C GLU A 120 7.25 -15.08 24.99
N ASN A 121 7.13 -15.17 23.68
CA ASN A 121 5.93 -14.87 22.89
C ASN A 121 5.44 -13.41 22.89
N VAL A 122 5.92 -12.55 23.79
CA VAL A 122 5.56 -11.13 23.82
C VAL A 122 5.94 -10.45 22.50
N GLY A 123 7.14 -10.73 21.95
CA GLY A 123 7.57 -10.20 20.66
C GLY A 123 6.65 -10.61 19.53
N LYS A 124 6.11 -11.84 19.55
CA LYS A 124 5.14 -12.33 18.58
C LYS A 124 3.83 -11.55 18.64
N ASP A 125 3.26 -11.39 19.85
CA ASP A 125 1.99 -10.68 20.03
C ASP A 125 2.10 -9.22 19.58
N TRP A 126 3.21 -8.56 19.96
CA TRP A 126 3.52 -7.20 19.54
C TRP A 126 3.66 -7.09 18.02
N ALA A 127 4.38 -8.00 17.37
CA ALA A 127 4.56 -8.01 15.92
C ALA A 127 3.21 -8.11 15.19
N GLN A 128 2.34 -9.03 15.62
CA GLN A 128 1.04 -9.24 15.01
C GLN A 128 0.12 -8.03 15.17
N ASP A 129 0.05 -7.46 16.36
CA ASP A 129 -0.85 -6.35 16.65
C ASP A 129 -0.37 -5.02 16.05
N ILE A 130 0.94 -4.75 16.02
CA ILE A 130 1.48 -3.59 15.28
C ILE A 130 1.18 -3.73 13.79
N LEU A 131 1.38 -4.91 13.20
CA LEU A 131 1.09 -5.12 11.78
C LEU A 131 -0.40 -4.91 11.47
N ALA A 132 -1.29 -5.36 12.36
CA ALA A 132 -2.72 -5.12 12.23
C ALA A 132 -3.09 -3.63 12.25
N LEU A 133 -2.43 -2.82 13.10
CA LEU A 133 -2.59 -1.37 13.12
C LEU A 133 -2.09 -0.73 11.81
N VAL A 134 -0.92 -1.15 11.34
CA VAL A 134 -0.31 -0.65 10.08
C VAL A 134 -1.21 -0.93 8.88
N LYS A 135 -1.79 -2.13 8.82
CA LYS A 135 -2.62 -2.60 7.69
C LYS A 135 -4.09 -2.19 7.80
N HIS A 136 -4.46 -1.50 8.87
CA HIS A 136 -5.83 -0.98 8.97
C HIS A 136 -6.10 0.03 7.85
N PRO A 137 -7.25 -0.07 7.13
CA PRO A 137 -7.53 0.78 5.97
C PRO A 137 -7.43 2.30 6.24
N LEU A 138 -7.84 2.75 7.43
CA LEU A 138 -7.72 4.15 7.82
C LEU A 138 -6.30 4.57 8.25
N THR A 139 -5.42 3.63 8.54
CA THR A 139 -3.99 3.92 8.76
C THR A 139 -3.27 4.04 7.43
N ALA A 140 -3.49 3.08 6.53
CA ALA A 140 -2.86 3.04 5.20
C ALA A 140 -3.37 4.18 4.31
N ASN A 141 -4.67 4.55 4.41
CA ASN A 141 -5.29 5.64 3.67
C ASN A 141 -5.96 6.61 4.64
N ALA A 142 -5.14 7.35 5.37
CA ALA A 142 -5.60 8.24 6.43
C ALA A 142 -6.37 9.45 5.87
N PRO A 143 -7.49 9.85 6.50
CA PRO A 143 -8.15 11.12 6.21
C PRO A 143 -7.20 12.31 6.40
N ARG A 144 -7.44 13.39 5.66
CA ARG A 144 -6.61 14.59 5.69
C ARG A 144 -6.38 15.15 7.11
N CYS A 145 -7.40 15.10 7.96
CA CYS A 145 -7.31 15.59 9.34
C CYS A 145 -6.36 14.75 10.23
N THR A 146 -6.11 13.50 9.90
CA THR A 146 -5.24 12.61 10.68
C THR A 146 -3.82 13.18 10.84
N PHE A 147 -3.30 13.86 9.82
CA PHE A 147 -2.01 14.53 9.93
C PHE A 147 -1.98 15.58 11.05
N LEU A 148 -3.04 16.39 11.16
CA LEU A 148 -3.18 17.39 12.22
C LEU A 148 -3.36 16.73 13.60
N ASP A 149 -4.12 15.64 13.66
CA ASP A 149 -4.30 14.86 14.91
C ASP A 149 -2.98 14.24 15.38
N LYS A 150 -2.14 13.77 14.47
CA LYS A 150 -0.79 13.29 14.78
C LYS A 150 0.09 14.38 15.40
N ILE A 151 0.00 15.61 14.90
CA ILE A 151 0.73 16.75 15.47
C ILE A 151 0.30 17.00 16.92
N LEU A 152 -1.01 16.98 17.21
CA LEU A 152 -1.51 17.15 18.57
C LEU A 152 -0.94 16.08 19.51
N VAL A 153 -1.05 14.81 19.12
CA VAL A 153 -0.53 13.69 19.93
C VAL A 153 0.97 13.86 20.18
N LYS A 154 1.74 14.23 19.18
CA LYS A 154 3.18 14.44 19.31
C LYS A 154 3.52 15.61 20.23
N LEU A 155 2.79 16.73 20.14
CA LEU A 155 2.95 17.86 21.05
C LEU A 155 2.68 17.47 22.50
N GLN A 156 1.58 16.73 22.75
CA GLN A 156 1.20 16.29 24.09
C GLN A 156 2.15 15.23 24.68
N MET A 157 2.92 14.52 23.87
CA MET A 157 3.89 13.52 24.32
C MET A 157 5.29 14.09 24.55
N GLN A 158 5.69 15.13 23.81
CA GLN A 158 7.02 15.74 23.89
C GLN A 158 7.09 16.80 24.98
N LEU A 159 7.03 16.35 26.24
CA LEU A 159 7.07 17.24 27.41
C LEU A 159 8.50 17.56 27.85
N ASN A 160 8.69 18.72 28.47
CA ASN A 160 9.93 19.06 29.16
C ASN A 160 10.04 18.33 30.52
N PRO A 161 11.17 18.43 31.25
CA PRO A 161 11.31 17.77 32.54
C PRO A 161 10.26 18.19 33.60
N GLU A 162 9.62 19.33 33.42
CA GLU A 162 8.55 19.86 34.28
C GLU A 162 7.15 19.32 33.87
N GLY A 163 7.06 18.47 32.85
CA GLY A 163 5.80 17.92 32.35
C GLY A 163 4.97 18.88 31.50
N LYS A 164 5.58 19.93 30.95
CA LYS A 164 4.90 20.94 30.12
C LYS A 164 5.30 20.83 28.65
N ILE A 165 4.43 21.26 27.75
CA ILE A 165 4.68 21.32 26.29
C ILE A 165 5.53 22.57 25.97
N PRO A 166 6.78 22.41 25.51
CA PRO A 166 7.60 23.56 25.11
C PRO A 166 7.02 24.28 23.90
N VAL A 167 6.89 25.60 23.97
CA VAL A 167 6.39 26.41 22.81
C VAL A 167 7.28 26.27 21.58
N LYS A 168 8.58 26.01 21.74
CA LYS A 168 9.48 25.72 20.63
C LYS A 168 9.01 24.55 19.75
N ASN A 169 8.27 23.58 20.31
CA ASN A 169 7.75 22.44 19.57
C ASN A 169 6.68 22.87 18.57
N PHE A 170 5.87 23.89 18.88
CA PHE A 170 4.91 24.46 17.93
C PHE A 170 5.60 25.07 16.73
N PHE A 171 6.72 25.79 16.92
CA PHE A 171 7.49 26.34 15.80
C PHE A 171 8.16 25.25 14.94
N GLN A 172 8.49 24.12 15.54
CA GLN A 172 9.01 22.97 14.78
C GLN A 172 7.92 22.26 13.97
N MET A 173 6.71 22.14 14.53
CA MET A 173 5.58 21.51 13.85
C MET A 173 4.93 22.40 12.78
N PHE A 174 5.02 23.73 12.93
CA PHE A 174 4.47 24.70 12.00
C PHE A 174 5.56 25.73 11.58
N PRO A 175 6.55 25.31 10.78
CA PRO A 175 7.77 26.09 10.55
C PRO A 175 7.60 27.29 9.59
N ALA A 176 6.51 27.32 8.80
CA ALA A 176 6.38 28.25 7.67
C ALA A 176 6.28 29.72 8.09
N ASP A 177 5.63 30.03 9.22
CA ASP A 177 5.45 31.41 9.70
C ASP A 177 5.38 31.47 11.23
N ARG A 178 6.49 31.78 11.86
CA ARG A 178 6.59 31.90 13.31
C ARG A 178 5.65 32.96 13.90
N LYS A 179 5.52 34.13 13.27
CA LYS A 179 4.66 35.21 13.77
C LYS A 179 3.18 34.79 13.76
N ARG A 180 2.78 34.06 12.75
CA ARG A 180 1.43 33.51 12.66
C ARG A 180 1.16 32.49 13.78
N VAL A 181 2.13 31.62 14.11
CA VAL A 181 2.03 30.70 15.24
C VAL A 181 1.90 31.46 16.56
N GLU A 182 2.74 32.47 16.79
CA GLU A 182 2.67 33.33 17.98
C GLU A 182 1.31 34.06 18.11
N ALA A 183 0.76 34.55 16.99
CA ALA A 183 -0.55 35.19 16.96
C ALA A 183 -1.67 34.18 17.28
N ALA A 184 -1.63 32.98 16.71
CA ALA A 184 -2.60 31.93 16.96
C ALA A 184 -2.58 31.44 18.41
N LEU A 185 -1.40 31.24 19.02
CA LEU A 185 -1.26 30.93 20.43
C LEU A 185 -1.83 32.04 21.32
N SER A 186 -1.54 33.31 20.99
CA SER A 186 -2.07 34.47 21.70
C SER A 186 -3.59 34.56 21.65
N ALA A 187 -4.19 34.27 20.48
CA ALA A 187 -5.65 34.24 20.30
C ALA A 187 -6.32 33.15 21.14
N CYS A 188 -5.60 32.07 21.45
CA CYS A 188 -6.05 31.01 22.35
C CYS A 188 -5.68 31.27 23.83
N HIS A 189 -5.19 32.44 24.20
CA HIS A 189 -4.72 32.80 25.55
C HIS A 189 -3.58 31.93 26.06
N LEU A 190 -2.75 31.39 25.18
CA LEU A 190 -1.61 30.53 25.49
C LEU A 190 -0.28 31.31 25.49
N ALA A 191 0.69 30.76 26.22
CA ALA A 191 2.06 31.25 26.17
C ALA A 191 2.64 31.15 24.76
N LYS A 192 3.42 32.16 24.30
CA LYS A 192 3.90 32.29 22.92
C LYS A 192 5.40 32.48 22.79
N GLY A 193 6.09 32.74 23.87
CA GLY A 193 7.55 32.96 23.89
C GLY A 193 8.30 31.66 23.58
N LYS A 194 9.40 31.74 22.83
CA LYS A 194 10.19 30.54 22.43
C LYS A 194 10.63 29.67 23.62
N ASN A 195 10.87 30.31 24.76
CA ASN A 195 11.33 29.62 25.98
C ASN A 195 10.18 29.26 26.94
N ASP A 196 8.95 29.63 26.58
CA ASP A 196 7.78 29.32 27.39
C ASP A 196 7.36 27.84 27.24
N ALA A 197 6.48 27.42 28.13
CA ALA A 197 5.86 26.10 28.08
C ALA A 197 4.39 26.17 28.50
N ILE A 198 3.57 25.28 27.96
CA ILE A 198 2.12 25.22 28.13
C ILE A 198 1.80 23.94 28.92
N ASN A 199 0.91 24.01 29.93
CA ASN A 199 0.45 22.81 30.61
C ASN A 199 -0.40 21.99 29.62
N PRO A 200 -0.26 20.64 29.57
CA PRO A 200 -1.07 19.81 28.71
C PRO A 200 -2.58 19.96 28.94
N GLU A 201 -2.99 20.23 30.18
CA GLU A 201 -4.40 20.47 30.56
C GLU A 201 -4.97 21.76 29.94
N ASP A 202 -4.13 22.77 29.69
CA ASP A 202 -4.50 24.01 29.03
C ASP A 202 -4.56 23.88 27.49
N PHE A 203 -4.16 22.71 26.96
CA PHE A 203 -4.11 22.42 25.54
C PHE A 203 -4.85 21.12 25.15
N PRO A 204 -6.16 21.02 25.46
CA PRO A 204 -7.00 19.93 25.00
C PRO A 204 -7.29 20.04 23.50
N GLU A 205 -7.90 19.01 22.92
CA GLU A 205 -8.24 18.97 21.48
C GLU A 205 -9.09 20.18 21.02
N SER A 206 -10.00 20.68 21.86
CA SER A 206 -10.84 21.86 21.55
C SER A 206 -9.98 23.13 21.39
N VAL A 207 -9.02 23.35 22.26
CA VAL A 207 -8.09 24.49 22.17
C VAL A 207 -7.18 24.33 20.95
N TYR A 208 -6.72 23.12 20.68
CA TYR A 208 -5.94 22.84 19.48
C TYR A 208 -6.72 23.16 18.20
N LYS A 209 -7.99 22.77 18.11
CA LYS A 209 -8.86 23.12 16.97
C LYS A 209 -8.99 24.64 16.81
N SER A 210 -9.21 25.37 17.90
CA SER A 210 -9.25 26.83 17.88
C SER A 210 -7.91 27.44 17.45
N PHE A 211 -6.79 26.86 17.91
CA PHE A 211 -5.46 27.25 17.46
C PHE A 211 -5.30 27.07 15.95
N LEU A 212 -5.72 25.95 15.37
CA LEU A 212 -5.66 25.71 13.93
C LEU A 212 -6.52 26.68 13.13
N MET A 213 -7.70 27.03 13.62
CA MET A 213 -8.58 28.02 12.98
C MET A 213 -7.95 29.43 12.96
N ASN A 214 -7.24 29.81 14.03
CA ASN A 214 -6.51 31.07 14.10
C ASN A 214 -5.21 31.03 13.28
N LEU A 215 -4.54 29.87 13.22
CA LEU A 215 -3.32 29.67 12.44
C LEU A 215 -3.59 29.76 10.94
N CYS A 216 -4.73 29.21 10.49
CA CYS A 216 -5.10 29.14 9.09
C CYS A 216 -6.56 29.58 8.87
N PRO A 217 -6.85 30.89 8.85
CA PRO A 217 -8.18 31.41 8.51
C PRO A 217 -8.63 30.90 7.14
N ARG A 218 -9.92 30.60 7.04
CA ARG A 218 -10.55 29.97 5.86
C ARG A 218 -11.62 30.89 5.26
N PRO A 219 -11.24 31.93 4.50
CA PRO A 219 -12.19 32.89 3.92
C PRO A 219 -13.17 32.24 2.95
N GLU A 220 -12.80 31.14 2.30
CA GLU A 220 -13.69 30.36 1.43
C GLU A 220 -14.88 29.77 2.18
N ILE A 221 -14.77 29.53 3.48
CA ILE A 221 -15.90 29.08 4.32
C ILE A 221 -16.86 30.23 4.54
N ASP A 222 -16.35 31.44 4.80
CA ASP A 222 -17.18 32.64 4.94
C ASP A 222 -17.96 32.94 3.64
N GLU A 223 -17.34 32.74 2.47
CA GLU A 223 -17.99 32.84 1.17
C GLU A 223 -19.16 31.86 1.03
N ILE A 224 -18.99 30.61 1.49
CA ILE A 224 -20.08 29.63 1.50
C ILE A 224 -21.23 30.10 2.38
N PHE A 225 -20.96 30.60 3.58
CA PHE A 225 -21.97 31.07 4.52
C PHE A 225 -22.73 32.30 3.98
N THR A 226 -22.04 33.26 3.41
CA THR A 226 -22.66 34.45 2.81
C THR A 226 -23.52 34.13 1.59
N SER A 227 -23.21 33.06 0.84
CA SER A 227 -24.01 32.62 -0.32
C SER A 227 -25.41 32.14 0.03
N TYR A 228 -25.67 31.73 1.28
CA TYR A 228 -26.95 31.22 1.77
C TYR A 228 -27.75 32.24 2.62
N HIS A 229 -27.18 33.39 2.96
CA HIS A 229 -27.82 34.41 3.78
C HIS A 229 -27.67 35.79 3.15
N ALA A 230 -28.77 36.54 3.11
CA ALA A 230 -28.73 37.93 2.67
C ALA A 230 -27.93 38.86 3.60
N LYS A 231 -27.66 38.43 4.84
CA LYS A 231 -26.76 39.04 5.80
C LYS A 231 -25.87 37.95 6.36
N ALA A 232 -24.58 38.23 6.52
CA ALA A 232 -23.63 37.31 7.13
C ALA A 232 -24.13 36.87 8.51
N LYS A 233 -24.42 35.58 8.65
CA LYS A 233 -24.75 34.95 9.92
C LYS A 233 -23.63 34.02 10.34
N PRO A 234 -23.36 33.92 11.65
CA PRO A 234 -22.28 33.06 12.17
C PRO A 234 -22.66 31.56 12.20
N TYR A 235 -23.72 31.16 11.51
CA TYR A 235 -24.19 29.79 11.44
C TYR A 235 -25.00 29.52 10.16
N MET A 236 -25.04 28.27 9.76
CA MET A 236 -25.90 27.74 8.69
C MET A 236 -27.00 26.88 9.32
N THR A 237 -28.25 27.10 8.91
CA THR A 237 -29.34 26.25 9.42
C THR A 237 -29.32 24.86 8.78
N LYS A 238 -29.99 23.91 9.40
CA LYS A 238 -30.15 22.55 8.88
C LYS A 238 -30.67 22.52 7.42
N GLU A 239 -31.64 23.37 7.10
CA GLU A 239 -32.20 23.48 5.75
C GLU A 239 -31.19 24.01 4.74
N HIS A 240 -30.39 25.02 5.11
CA HIS A 240 -29.33 25.55 4.26
C HIS A 240 -28.22 24.55 4.07
N LEU A 241 -27.82 23.82 5.13
CA LEU A 241 -26.81 22.76 5.03
C LEU A 241 -27.30 21.60 4.15
N THR A 242 -28.57 21.20 4.28
CA THR A 242 -29.21 20.20 3.40
C THR A 242 -29.14 20.63 1.93
N LYS A 243 -29.47 21.92 1.67
CA LYS A 243 -29.39 22.50 0.32
C LYS A 243 -27.94 22.52 -0.21
N PHE A 244 -26.99 22.91 0.64
CA PHE A 244 -25.56 22.90 0.28
C PHE A 244 -25.09 21.51 -0.10
N ILE A 245 -25.36 20.50 0.72
CA ILE A 245 -24.97 19.10 0.47
C ILE A 245 -25.57 18.60 -0.84
N ASN A 246 -26.87 18.81 -1.05
CA ASN A 246 -27.58 18.26 -2.21
C ASN A 246 -27.30 19.01 -3.52
N GLN A 247 -26.94 20.28 -3.47
CA GLN A 247 -26.76 21.10 -4.67
C GLN A 247 -25.29 21.40 -5.01
N LYS A 248 -24.41 21.46 -4.00
CA LYS A 248 -23.00 21.85 -4.20
C LYS A 248 -22.03 20.70 -3.99
N GLN A 249 -22.38 19.73 -3.13
CA GLN A 249 -21.52 18.59 -2.82
C GLN A 249 -21.93 17.30 -3.56
N ARG A 250 -23.16 17.21 -4.02
CA ARG A 250 -23.69 16.06 -4.76
C ARG A 250 -23.56 16.32 -6.27
N ASP A 251 -23.02 15.34 -7.00
CA ASP A 251 -23.08 15.36 -8.47
C ASP A 251 -24.54 15.19 -8.93
N SER A 252 -25.03 16.18 -9.67
CA SER A 252 -26.42 16.21 -10.17
C SER A 252 -26.74 15.08 -11.16
N ARG A 253 -25.72 14.45 -11.75
CA ARG A 253 -25.85 13.32 -12.70
C ARG A 253 -26.14 12.00 -12.00
N LEU A 254 -25.92 11.89 -10.68
CA LEU A 254 -26.17 10.66 -9.93
C LEU A 254 -27.65 10.31 -9.92
N ASN A 255 -27.95 9.03 -10.14
CA ASN A 255 -29.29 8.49 -10.03
C ASN A 255 -29.82 8.64 -8.59
N SER A 256 -31.00 9.27 -8.44
CA SER A 256 -31.54 9.58 -7.11
C SER A 256 -32.13 8.36 -6.38
N LEU A 257 -32.35 7.22 -7.05
CA LEU A 257 -32.78 5.99 -6.40
C LEU A 257 -31.57 5.22 -5.83
N LEU A 258 -30.48 5.14 -6.60
CA LEU A 258 -29.25 4.46 -6.15
C LEU A 258 -28.43 5.32 -5.20
N PHE A 259 -28.45 6.63 -5.39
CA PHE A 259 -27.72 7.61 -4.60
C PHE A 259 -28.68 8.73 -4.15
N PRO A 260 -29.54 8.48 -3.16
CA PRO A 260 -30.55 9.43 -2.73
C PRO A 260 -29.93 10.72 -2.17
N PRO A 261 -30.60 11.88 -2.36
CA PRO A 261 -30.20 13.11 -1.70
C PRO A 261 -30.20 12.98 -0.17
N ALA A 262 -29.37 13.77 0.49
CA ALA A 262 -29.34 13.83 1.95
C ALA A 262 -30.67 14.30 2.52
N ARG A 263 -31.15 13.60 3.54
CA ARG A 263 -32.38 13.95 4.26
C ARG A 263 -32.08 14.83 5.48
N PRO A 264 -33.06 15.64 5.94
CA PRO A 264 -32.85 16.53 7.09
C PRO A 264 -32.42 15.82 8.40
N ASP A 265 -32.89 14.58 8.63
CA ASP A 265 -32.46 13.75 9.78
C ASP A 265 -30.98 13.36 9.73
N GLN A 266 -30.48 13.01 8.55
CA GLN A 266 -29.07 12.71 8.33
C GLN A 266 -28.19 13.95 8.51
N VAL A 267 -28.67 15.12 8.04
CA VAL A 267 -27.98 16.40 8.21
C VAL A 267 -27.93 16.81 9.69
N GLN A 268 -28.99 16.52 10.46
CA GLN A 268 -28.96 16.74 11.91
C GLN A 268 -27.85 15.92 12.58
N GLY A 269 -27.66 14.65 12.19
CA GLY A 269 -26.57 13.81 12.69
C GLY A 269 -25.17 14.36 12.33
N LEU A 270 -25.02 15.02 11.17
CA LEU A 270 -23.77 15.72 10.83
C LEU A 270 -23.53 16.93 11.73
N ILE A 271 -24.56 17.71 12.03
CA ILE A 271 -24.46 18.84 12.96
C ILE A 271 -24.04 18.34 14.34
N GLU A 272 -24.68 17.31 14.86
CA GLU A 272 -24.34 16.69 16.16
C GLU A 272 -22.89 16.20 16.22
N LYS A 273 -22.38 15.71 15.11
CA LYS A 273 -21.00 15.20 15.03
C LYS A 273 -19.95 16.29 14.94
N TYR A 274 -20.21 17.37 14.20
CA TYR A 274 -19.19 18.34 13.81
C TYR A 274 -19.31 19.70 14.47
N GLU A 275 -20.46 20.05 15.02
CA GLU A 275 -20.66 21.36 15.66
C GLU A 275 -20.11 21.36 17.08
N PRO A 276 -19.15 22.24 17.40
CA PRO A 276 -18.56 22.28 18.75
C PRO A 276 -19.49 22.92 19.80
N SER A 277 -20.45 23.74 19.37
CA SER A 277 -21.37 24.43 20.30
C SER A 277 -22.64 23.63 20.58
N GLY A 278 -22.84 23.18 21.80
CA GLY A 278 -24.06 22.47 22.21
C GLY A 278 -25.34 23.28 21.97
N ILE A 279 -25.29 24.60 22.05
CA ILE A 279 -26.42 25.50 21.76
C ILE A 279 -26.78 25.44 20.27
N ASN A 280 -25.77 25.48 19.39
CA ASN A 280 -25.99 25.35 17.95
C ASN A 280 -26.51 23.98 17.58
N VAL A 281 -26.00 22.91 18.18
CA VAL A 281 -26.51 21.54 17.99
C VAL A 281 -28.01 21.47 18.30
N GLN A 282 -28.43 21.98 19.46
CA GLN A 282 -29.86 22.00 19.84
C GLN A 282 -30.72 22.80 18.88
N ARG A 283 -30.19 23.86 18.29
CA ARG A 283 -30.90 24.72 17.32
C ARG A 283 -30.82 24.19 15.89
N GLY A 284 -30.14 23.07 15.65
CA GLY A 284 -29.90 22.55 14.29
C GLY A 284 -29.10 23.51 13.42
N GLN A 285 -28.04 24.09 13.99
CA GLN A 285 -27.19 25.09 13.35
C GLN A 285 -25.75 24.61 13.29
N LEU A 286 -25.05 24.90 12.17
CA LEU A 286 -23.63 24.60 11.98
C LEU A 286 -22.82 25.89 11.89
N SER A 287 -21.79 26.01 12.70
CA SER A 287 -20.84 27.14 12.67
C SER A 287 -19.83 27.00 11.52
N PRO A 288 -19.09 28.07 11.15
CA PRO A 288 -17.96 27.97 10.23
C PRO A 288 -16.91 26.93 10.67
N GLU A 289 -16.62 26.83 11.96
CA GLU A 289 -15.73 25.82 12.51
C GLU A 289 -16.26 24.41 12.26
N GLY A 290 -17.54 24.16 12.60
CA GLY A 290 -18.21 22.87 12.32
C GLY A 290 -18.21 22.52 10.83
N MET A 291 -18.36 23.52 9.95
CA MET A 291 -18.28 23.33 8.49
C MET A 291 -16.86 22.88 8.06
N VAL A 292 -15.81 23.47 8.59
CA VAL A 292 -14.41 23.05 8.30
C VAL A 292 -14.22 21.58 8.65
N TRP A 293 -14.65 21.17 9.83
CA TRP A 293 -14.50 19.78 10.27
C TRP A 293 -15.36 18.81 9.47
N PHE A 294 -16.58 19.19 9.08
CA PHE A 294 -17.43 18.41 8.18
C PHE A 294 -16.77 18.24 6.80
N LEU A 295 -16.27 19.32 6.20
CA LEU A 295 -15.63 19.26 4.88
C LEU A 295 -14.31 18.46 4.90
N CYS A 296 -13.63 18.39 6.04
CA CYS A 296 -12.44 17.54 6.24
C CYS A 296 -12.80 16.11 6.70
N GLY A 297 -14.07 15.87 7.03
CA GLY A 297 -14.52 14.60 7.59
C GLY A 297 -14.71 13.49 6.56
N PRO A 298 -14.84 12.23 7.03
CA PRO A 298 -14.97 11.07 6.16
C PRO A 298 -16.23 11.09 5.30
N GLU A 299 -17.32 11.73 5.73
CA GLU A 299 -18.55 11.86 4.95
C GLU A 299 -18.38 12.75 3.72
N ASN A 300 -17.39 13.63 3.72
CA ASN A 300 -17.03 14.48 2.59
C ASN A 300 -15.76 14.02 1.86
N SER A 301 -15.31 12.80 2.10
CA SER A 301 -14.15 12.24 1.40
C SER A 301 -14.43 12.08 -0.09
N VAL A 302 -13.41 12.28 -0.92
CA VAL A 302 -13.45 11.95 -2.37
C VAL A 302 -13.53 10.45 -2.61
N LEU A 303 -13.15 9.66 -1.61
CA LEU A 303 -13.15 8.21 -1.62
C LEU A 303 -14.22 7.68 -0.65
N ALA A 304 -15.11 6.82 -1.15
CA ALA A 304 -16.05 6.10 -0.31
C ALA A 304 -15.29 5.03 0.52
N GLN A 305 -15.30 5.15 1.85
CA GLN A 305 -14.49 4.31 2.75
C GLN A 305 -14.82 2.81 2.64
N GLU A 306 -16.06 2.44 2.32
CA GLU A 306 -16.44 1.04 2.08
C GLU A 306 -15.68 0.41 0.90
N LYS A 307 -15.18 1.23 -0.03
CA LYS A 307 -14.36 0.76 -1.17
C LYS A 307 -12.95 0.36 -0.78
N LEU A 308 -12.50 0.78 0.39
CA LEU A 308 -11.24 0.33 0.98
C LEU A 308 -11.34 -1.09 1.55
N LEU A 309 -12.54 -1.55 1.87
CA LEU A 309 -12.77 -2.92 2.33
C LEU A 309 -12.90 -3.88 1.14
N LEU A 310 -12.71 -5.17 1.41
CA LEU A 310 -12.97 -6.22 0.43
C LEU A 310 -14.46 -6.22 0.06
N HIS A 311 -14.79 -5.91 -1.20
CA HIS A 311 -16.17 -5.76 -1.66
C HIS A 311 -16.41 -6.33 -3.07
N HIS A 312 -15.36 -6.64 -3.82
CA HIS A 312 -15.49 -7.31 -5.11
C HIS A 312 -15.80 -8.80 -4.94
N ASP A 313 -16.49 -9.37 -5.91
CA ASP A 313 -16.59 -10.83 -6.05
C ASP A 313 -15.20 -11.39 -6.35
N MET A 314 -14.69 -12.26 -5.46
CA MET A 314 -13.36 -12.85 -5.55
C MET A 314 -13.41 -14.31 -6.06
N THR A 315 -14.53 -14.74 -6.63
CA THR A 315 -14.73 -16.10 -7.16
C THR A 315 -14.62 -16.20 -8.67
N GLN A 316 -14.35 -15.08 -9.35
CA GLN A 316 -14.22 -15.01 -10.80
C GLN A 316 -12.87 -15.58 -11.27
N PRO A 317 -12.75 -16.01 -12.55
CA PRO A 317 -11.47 -16.40 -13.13
C PRO A 317 -10.41 -15.29 -13.08
N LEU A 318 -9.12 -15.66 -13.00
CA LEU A 318 -8.01 -14.70 -12.86
C LEU A 318 -7.97 -13.64 -13.97
N ASN A 319 -8.34 -14.00 -15.20
CA ASN A 319 -8.39 -13.06 -16.32
C ASN A 319 -9.48 -11.98 -16.18
N HIS A 320 -10.36 -12.09 -15.19
CA HIS A 320 -11.38 -11.09 -14.88
C HIS A 320 -10.90 -9.98 -13.93
N TYR A 321 -9.65 -10.04 -13.45
CA TYR A 321 -9.11 -9.05 -12.50
C TYR A 321 -7.96 -8.26 -13.10
N PHE A 322 -7.79 -7.02 -12.62
CA PHE A 322 -6.49 -6.37 -12.58
C PHE A 322 -5.69 -6.97 -11.44
N ILE A 323 -4.42 -7.25 -11.69
CA ILE A 323 -3.52 -7.93 -10.75
C ILE A 323 -2.31 -7.06 -10.53
N ASN A 324 -2.09 -6.64 -9.29
CA ASN A 324 -0.94 -5.84 -8.92
C ASN A 324 0.36 -6.62 -9.20
N SER A 325 1.19 -6.11 -10.11
CA SER A 325 2.30 -6.85 -10.70
C SER A 325 3.62 -6.08 -10.68
N SER A 326 4.71 -6.79 -10.38
CA SER A 326 6.06 -6.26 -10.32
C SER A 326 6.93 -6.79 -11.48
N HIS A 327 7.81 -5.93 -11.99
CA HIS A 327 8.85 -6.24 -12.97
C HIS A 327 10.20 -6.30 -12.27
N ASN A 328 11.03 -7.29 -12.61
CA ASN A 328 12.38 -7.50 -12.05
C ASN A 328 12.44 -7.23 -10.54
N THR A 329 11.61 -7.96 -9.82
CA THR A 329 11.27 -7.70 -8.41
C THR A 329 12.48 -7.64 -7.47
N TYR A 330 13.54 -8.38 -7.79
CA TYR A 330 14.77 -8.50 -7.00
C TYR A 330 15.65 -7.24 -7.04
N LEU A 331 15.45 -6.32 -7.99
CA LEU A 331 16.30 -5.14 -8.16
C LEU A 331 15.96 -4.02 -7.17
N THR A 332 16.98 -3.43 -6.56
CA THR A 332 16.84 -2.29 -5.63
C THR A 332 17.11 -0.94 -6.29
N ALA A 333 17.67 -0.93 -7.49
CA ALA A 333 18.10 0.27 -8.21
C ALA A 333 17.82 0.14 -9.72
N GLY A 334 18.74 0.60 -10.57
CA GLY A 334 18.62 0.53 -12.03
C GLY A 334 18.69 -0.89 -12.59
N GLN A 335 18.31 -1.04 -13.86
CA GLN A 335 18.26 -2.32 -14.56
C GLN A 335 19.64 -2.84 -14.97
N PHE A 336 20.63 -1.97 -15.10
CA PHE A 336 21.95 -2.33 -15.61
C PHE A 336 22.98 -2.59 -14.51
N SER A 337 22.90 -1.90 -13.39
CA SER A 337 23.82 -2.04 -12.26
C SER A 337 23.10 -1.77 -10.95
N GLY A 338 23.54 -2.41 -9.88
CA GLY A 338 22.98 -2.25 -8.55
C GLY A 338 22.88 -3.57 -7.80
N LEU A 339 22.27 -3.51 -6.63
CA LEU A 339 22.11 -4.67 -5.77
C LEU A 339 20.80 -5.39 -6.08
N SER A 340 20.85 -6.71 -6.13
CA SER A 340 19.68 -7.58 -6.02
C SER A 340 19.45 -7.95 -4.55
N SER A 341 18.19 -8.07 -4.14
CA SER A 341 17.84 -8.35 -2.75
C SER A 341 16.61 -9.24 -2.62
N ALA A 342 16.69 -10.27 -1.81
CA ALA A 342 15.53 -11.08 -1.44
C ALA A 342 14.53 -10.28 -0.60
N GLU A 343 14.98 -9.23 0.10
CA GLU A 343 14.12 -8.32 0.86
C GLU A 343 13.09 -7.61 -0.03
N MET A 344 13.42 -7.33 -1.29
CA MET A 344 12.49 -6.72 -2.23
C MET A 344 11.23 -7.57 -2.46
N TYR A 345 11.35 -8.90 -2.49
CA TYR A 345 10.19 -9.79 -2.59
C TYR A 345 9.26 -9.64 -1.38
N ARG A 346 9.83 -9.52 -0.16
CA ARG A 346 9.05 -9.28 1.05
C ARG A 346 8.27 -7.97 0.95
N GLN A 347 8.97 -6.88 0.65
CA GLN A 347 8.40 -5.54 0.63
C GLN A 347 7.33 -5.39 -0.46
N VAL A 348 7.57 -5.93 -1.64
CA VAL A 348 6.64 -5.88 -2.77
C VAL A 348 5.36 -6.66 -2.47
N LEU A 349 5.46 -7.86 -1.88
CA LEU A 349 4.30 -8.67 -1.47
C LEU A 349 3.52 -7.99 -0.33
N LEU A 350 4.21 -7.43 0.66
CA LEU A 350 3.60 -6.69 1.77
C LEU A 350 2.88 -5.42 1.31
N ALA A 351 3.32 -4.83 0.20
CA ALA A 351 2.64 -3.70 -0.45
C ALA A 351 1.41 -4.10 -1.28
N GLY A 352 1.07 -5.40 -1.34
CA GLY A 352 -0.11 -5.91 -2.01
C GLY A 352 0.11 -6.44 -3.42
N CYS A 353 1.35 -6.54 -3.89
CA CYS A 353 1.66 -7.16 -5.19
C CYS A 353 1.32 -8.66 -5.17
N ARG A 354 0.77 -9.15 -6.28
CA ARG A 354 0.37 -10.56 -6.46
C ARG A 354 1.02 -11.24 -7.65
N CYS A 355 1.89 -10.54 -8.39
CA CYS A 355 2.71 -11.14 -9.42
C CYS A 355 4.14 -10.62 -9.28
N VAL A 356 5.09 -11.51 -8.98
CA VAL A 356 6.51 -11.22 -8.78
C VAL A 356 7.36 -11.95 -9.81
N GLU A 357 8.46 -11.33 -10.23
CA GLU A 357 9.34 -11.86 -11.27
C GLU A 357 10.65 -12.39 -10.70
N LEU A 358 11.11 -13.51 -11.29
CA LEU A 358 12.33 -14.22 -10.91
C LEU A 358 13.14 -14.59 -12.16
N ASP A 359 14.20 -13.87 -12.46
CA ASP A 359 15.11 -14.19 -13.58
C ASP A 359 16.16 -15.19 -13.09
N CYS A 360 15.90 -16.46 -13.36
CA CYS A 360 16.66 -17.58 -12.85
C CYS A 360 17.83 -17.91 -13.76
N TRP A 361 19.03 -17.90 -13.21
CA TRP A 361 20.27 -18.20 -13.91
C TRP A 361 21.03 -19.34 -13.24
N LYS A 362 21.86 -19.99 -14.04
CA LYS A 362 22.73 -21.06 -13.57
C LYS A 362 23.81 -20.53 -12.62
N GLY A 363 23.85 -21.08 -11.43
CA GLY A 363 24.92 -20.80 -10.47
C GLY A 363 26.22 -21.46 -10.87
N LYS A 364 27.32 -20.87 -10.43
CA LYS A 364 28.69 -21.30 -10.72
C LYS A 364 29.22 -22.30 -9.68
N PRO A 365 30.22 -23.15 -10.03
CA PRO A 365 30.96 -23.93 -9.04
C PRO A 365 31.60 -23.02 -7.96
N PRO A 366 31.78 -23.50 -6.72
CA PRO A 366 31.59 -24.90 -6.26
C PRO A 366 30.15 -25.25 -5.93
N ASP A 367 29.30 -24.28 -5.59
CA ASP A 367 28.00 -24.54 -4.97
C ASP A 367 26.95 -25.01 -5.99
N GLU A 368 27.04 -24.57 -7.24
CA GLU A 368 26.10 -24.89 -8.32
C GLU A 368 24.63 -24.66 -7.89
N GLU A 369 24.39 -23.62 -7.08
CA GLU A 369 23.05 -23.21 -6.66
C GLU A 369 22.41 -22.28 -7.69
N PRO A 370 21.14 -22.45 -8.05
CA PRO A 370 20.43 -21.50 -8.91
C PRO A 370 20.43 -20.10 -8.29
N ILE A 371 20.64 -19.09 -9.11
CA ILE A 371 20.67 -17.69 -8.70
C ILE A 371 19.60 -16.87 -9.42
N ILE A 372 19.30 -15.71 -8.90
CA ILE A 372 18.46 -14.69 -9.53
C ILE A 372 19.30 -13.45 -9.76
N THR A 373 19.32 -12.99 -11.00
CA THR A 373 20.05 -11.79 -11.43
C THR A 373 19.53 -11.29 -12.78
N HIS A 374 19.81 -10.05 -13.14
CA HIS A 374 19.44 -9.49 -14.44
C HIS A 374 20.49 -9.81 -15.52
N GLY A 375 20.71 -11.09 -15.78
CA GLY A 375 21.48 -11.63 -16.90
C GLY A 375 22.79 -10.93 -17.21
N PHE A 376 22.97 -10.46 -18.44
CA PHE A 376 24.20 -9.85 -18.97
C PHE A 376 24.41 -8.39 -18.51
N THR A 377 24.14 -8.10 -17.23
CA THR A 377 24.30 -6.77 -16.62
C THR A 377 25.34 -6.81 -15.49
N MET A 378 25.55 -5.67 -14.85
CA MET A 378 26.44 -5.53 -13.68
C MET A 378 25.64 -5.55 -12.36
N THR A 379 24.42 -6.09 -12.35
CA THR A 379 23.65 -6.31 -11.13
C THR A 379 24.21 -7.48 -10.33
N THR A 380 24.12 -7.41 -9.01
CA THR A 380 24.51 -8.55 -8.15
C THR A 380 23.47 -9.68 -8.27
N ASP A 381 23.84 -10.86 -7.81
CA ASP A 381 22.96 -12.02 -7.72
C ASP A 381 22.50 -12.27 -6.28
N ILE A 382 21.40 -13.01 -6.15
CA ILE A 382 20.93 -13.63 -4.90
C ILE A 382 20.65 -15.09 -5.16
N PHE A 383 20.68 -15.92 -4.11
CA PHE A 383 20.30 -17.33 -4.27
C PHE A 383 18.79 -17.46 -4.54
N PHE A 384 18.44 -18.34 -5.48
CA PHE A 384 17.04 -18.67 -5.76
C PHE A 384 16.31 -19.11 -4.49
N LYS A 385 16.96 -19.93 -3.66
CA LYS A 385 16.41 -20.38 -2.39
C LYS A 385 16.01 -19.24 -1.46
N GLU A 386 16.88 -18.21 -1.32
CA GLU A 386 16.60 -17.04 -0.47
C GLU A 386 15.36 -16.27 -0.95
N ALA A 387 15.21 -16.13 -2.28
CA ALA A 387 14.03 -15.48 -2.85
C ALA A 387 12.74 -16.29 -2.57
N ILE A 388 12.78 -17.62 -2.73
CA ILE A 388 11.65 -18.50 -2.44
C ILE A 388 11.28 -18.47 -0.95
N GLU A 389 12.27 -18.44 -0.05
CA GLU A 389 12.04 -18.28 1.39
C GLU A 389 11.41 -16.93 1.72
N ALA A 390 11.87 -15.83 1.11
CA ALA A 390 11.30 -14.50 1.28
C ALA A 390 9.86 -14.40 0.78
N ILE A 391 9.56 -15.04 -0.35
CA ILE A 391 8.20 -15.12 -0.90
C ILE A 391 7.30 -15.92 0.05
N ALA A 392 7.73 -17.10 0.49
CA ALA A 392 6.95 -17.94 1.39
C ALA A 392 6.61 -17.23 2.72
N GLU A 393 7.58 -16.46 3.26
CA GLU A 393 7.37 -15.67 4.48
C GLU A 393 6.28 -14.63 4.31
N SER A 394 6.21 -13.96 3.16
CA SER A 394 5.44 -12.73 2.99
C SER A 394 4.20 -12.88 2.11
N ALA A 395 4.09 -13.97 1.32
CA ALA A 395 3.05 -14.16 0.31
C ALA A 395 1.62 -13.95 0.83
N PHE A 396 1.33 -14.46 2.03
CA PHE A 396 -0.02 -14.45 2.61
C PHE A 396 -0.13 -13.69 3.93
N LYS A 397 0.85 -12.83 4.22
CA LYS A 397 0.89 -12.03 5.46
C LYS A 397 -0.17 -10.92 5.46
N THR A 398 -0.46 -10.35 4.29
CA THR A 398 -1.35 -9.20 4.13
C THR A 398 -2.54 -9.44 3.19
N SER A 399 -2.51 -10.52 2.40
CA SER A 399 -3.61 -10.90 1.50
C SER A 399 -3.66 -12.42 1.39
N PRO A 400 -4.84 -13.05 1.48
CA PRO A 400 -4.98 -14.50 1.36
C PRO A 400 -5.07 -14.97 -0.11
N TYR A 401 -5.08 -14.04 -1.06
CA TYR A 401 -5.29 -14.36 -2.47
C TYR A 401 -4.01 -14.83 -3.16
N PRO A 402 -4.12 -15.56 -4.29
CA PRO A 402 -2.99 -16.20 -4.95
C PRO A 402 -1.84 -15.25 -5.27
N VAL A 403 -0.62 -15.79 -5.27
CA VAL A 403 0.59 -15.14 -5.81
C VAL A 403 0.99 -15.85 -7.09
N ILE A 404 1.24 -15.09 -8.14
CA ILE A 404 1.75 -15.56 -9.42
C ILE A 404 3.26 -15.36 -9.43
N LEU A 405 4.00 -16.44 -9.68
CA LEU A 405 5.45 -16.39 -9.86
C LEU A 405 5.76 -16.33 -11.35
N SER A 406 6.30 -15.22 -11.82
CA SER A 406 6.73 -15.04 -13.20
C SER A 406 8.21 -15.40 -13.32
N PHE A 407 8.50 -16.58 -13.88
CA PHE A 407 9.86 -17.04 -14.06
C PHE A 407 10.41 -16.66 -15.45
N GLU A 408 11.58 -16.05 -15.50
CA GLU A 408 12.45 -16.08 -16.67
C GLU A 408 13.55 -17.12 -16.43
N ASN A 409 13.42 -18.31 -17.03
CA ASN A 409 14.32 -19.42 -16.75
C ASN A 409 15.46 -19.53 -17.77
N HIS A 410 16.64 -19.09 -17.37
CA HIS A 410 17.90 -19.22 -18.13
C HIS A 410 18.79 -20.36 -17.61
N VAL A 411 18.27 -21.22 -16.72
CA VAL A 411 18.99 -22.37 -16.18
C VAL A 411 18.97 -23.51 -17.17
N ASP A 412 20.10 -23.80 -17.79
CA ASP A 412 20.27 -24.88 -18.77
C ASP A 412 20.67 -26.26 -18.15
N SER A 413 20.90 -26.28 -16.83
CA SER A 413 21.31 -27.46 -16.08
C SER A 413 20.10 -28.22 -15.52
N PRO A 414 19.80 -29.46 -15.96
CA PRO A 414 18.72 -30.28 -15.40
C PRO A 414 18.84 -30.48 -13.88
N ARG A 415 20.07 -30.57 -13.36
CA ARG A 415 20.34 -30.70 -11.93
C ARG A 415 19.88 -29.46 -11.16
N GLN A 416 20.21 -28.27 -11.66
CA GLN A 416 19.81 -27.03 -11.01
C GLN A 416 18.31 -26.75 -11.17
N GLN A 417 17.69 -27.12 -12.30
CA GLN A 417 16.24 -27.07 -12.46
C GLN A 417 15.53 -28.00 -11.45
N ALA A 418 16.09 -29.19 -11.21
CA ALA A 418 15.57 -30.10 -10.18
C ALA A 418 15.66 -29.47 -8.78
N LYS A 419 16.78 -28.78 -8.45
CA LYS A 419 16.91 -28.02 -7.18
C LYS A 419 15.84 -26.93 -7.07
N MET A 420 15.61 -26.16 -8.13
CA MET A 420 14.55 -25.12 -8.14
C MET A 420 13.19 -25.72 -7.80
N ALA A 421 12.82 -26.81 -8.44
CA ALA A 421 11.56 -27.52 -8.19
C ALA A 421 11.48 -28.07 -6.76
N GLU A 422 12.60 -28.60 -6.25
CA GLU A 422 12.70 -29.11 -4.87
C GLU A 422 12.51 -27.98 -3.85
N TYR A 423 13.19 -26.84 -4.01
CA TYR A 423 13.03 -25.69 -3.12
C TYR A 423 11.60 -25.16 -3.11
N CYS A 424 10.95 -25.05 -4.27
CA CYS A 424 9.54 -24.65 -4.33
C CYS A 424 8.64 -25.63 -3.56
N ARG A 425 8.83 -26.94 -3.72
CA ARG A 425 8.02 -27.94 -3.00
C ARG A 425 8.27 -27.94 -1.50
N MET A 426 9.55 -27.88 -1.08
CA MET A 426 9.89 -27.93 0.34
C MET A 426 9.50 -26.67 1.09
N ILE A 427 9.71 -25.49 0.47
CA ILE A 427 9.53 -24.21 1.16
C ILE A 427 8.09 -23.75 1.11
N PHE A 428 7.42 -23.88 -0.04
CA PHE A 428 6.00 -23.53 -0.15
C PHE A 428 5.06 -24.58 0.43
N GLY A 429 5.44 -25.88 0.40
CA GLY A 429 4.60 -26.96 0.91
C GLY A 429 3.18 -26.90 0.36
N ASP A 430 2.19 -26.90 1.25
CA ASP A 430 0.75 -26.85 0.92
C ASP A 430 0.30 -25.53 0.28
N MET A 431 1.12 -24.47 0.31
CA MET A 431 0.84 -23.22 -0.39
C MET A 431 1.04 -23.34 -1.91
N LEU A 432 1.80 -24.34 -2.36
CA LEU A 432 2.08 -24.54 -3.77
C LEU A 432 0.91 -25.26 -4.45
N LEU A 433 0.33 -24.61 -5.46
CA LEU A 433 -0.70 -25.26 -6.28
C LEU A 433 -0.04 -26.32 -7.17
N THR A 434 -0.29 -27.58 -6.87
CA THR A 434 0.24 -28.76 -7.62
C THR A 434 -0.81 -29.47 -8.46
N GLU A 435 -2.09 -29.20 -8.18
CA GLU A 435 -3.23 -29.76 -8.90
C GLU A 435 -3.65 -28.88 -10.08
N PRO A 436 -4.10 -29.47 -11.23
CA PRO A 436 -4.61 -28.65 -12.32
C PRO A 436 -5.91 -27.97 -11.94
N LEU A 437 -6.08 -26.71 -12.35
CA LEU A 437 -7.34 -25.98 -12.21
C LEU A 437 -8.47 -26.57 -13.06
N GLU A 438 -8.13 -27.30 -14.13
CA GLU A 438 -9.08 -28.04 -14.97
C GLU A 438 -8.64 -29.50 -15.12
N LYS A 439 -9.62 -30.43 -15.18
CA LYS A 439 -9.38 -31.87 -15.38
C LYS A 439 -8.94 -32.16 -16.81
N PHE A 440 -7.82 -31.63 -17.24
CA PHE A 440 -7.17 -32.12 -18.45
C PHE A 440 -6.10 -33.16 -18.10
N PRO A 441 -5.84 -34.14 -18.95
CA PRO A 441 -4.73 -35.07 -18.79
C PRO A 441 -3.41 -34.33 -19.06
N ALA A 442 -3.09 -33.45 -18.17
CA ALA A 442 -1.91 -32.60 -18.25
C ALA A 442 -0.77 -33.27 -17.51
N LYS A 443 0.37 -33.37 -18.17
CA LYS A 443 1.62 -33.79 -17.55
C LYS A 443 2.02 -32.76 -16.49
N MET A 444 2.69 -33.19 -15.41
CA MET A 444 3.17 -32.37 -14.29
C MET A 444 3.73 -30.98 -14.73
N ALA A 445 4.31 -30.93 -15.91
CA ALA A 445 4.86 -29.75 -16.53
C ALA A 445 3.84 -28.67 -16.96
N GLU A 446 2.61 -29.04 -17.29
CA GLU A 446 1.55 -28.08 -17.58
C GLU A 446 1.08 -27.38 -16.29
N TYR A 447 1.17 -28.05 -15.15
CA TYR A 447 0.88 -27.47 -13.83
C TYR A 447 1.90 -26.43 -13.44
N CYS A 448 3.15 -26.76 -13.65
CA CYS A 448 4.21 -25.82 -13.42
C CYS A 448 4.14 -24.64 -14.38
N ARG A 449 3.64 -24.79 -15.62
CA ARG A 449 3.32 -23.68 -16.52
C ARG A 449 2.26 -22.74 -15.97
N MET A 450 1.24 -23.25 -15.30
CA MET A 450 0.21 -22.41 -14.68
C MET A 450 0.73 -21.60 -13.49
N ILE A 451 1.69 -22.15 -12.74
CA ILE A 451 2.31 -21.53 -11.57
C ILE A 451 3.55 -20.73 -11.95
N PHE A 452 4.35 -21.26 -12.87
CA PHE A 452 5.68 -20.74 -13.23
C PHE A 452 5.73 -20.08 -14.63
N GLY A 453 4.60 -20.00 -15.34
CA GLY A 453 4.59 -19.58 -16.73
C GLY A 453 5.17 -20.68 -17.66
N ASP A 454 5.46 -20.31 -18.90
CA ASP A 454 5.91 -21.27 -19.94
C ASP A 454 7.33 -21.81 -19.77
N MET A 455 7.91 -21.75 -18.58
CA MET A 455 9.32 -22.00 -18.35
C MET A 455 9.69 -23.35 -17.80
N LEU A 456 8.72 -24.24 -17.54
CA LEU A 456 9.05 -25.62 -17.23
C LEU A 456 9.22 -26.43 -18.49
N LEU A 457 10.45 -26.76 -18.82
CA LEU A 457 10.79 -27.70 -19.89
C LEU A 457 10.26 -29.10 -19.53
N THR A 458 9.19 -29.50 -20.18
CA THR A 458 8.55 -30.80 -19.96
C THR A 458 8.92 -31.83 -21.00
N GLU A 459 9.58 -31.41 -22.07
CA GLU A 459 10.11 -32.25 -23.14
C GLU A 459 11.51 -31.83 -23.52
N PRO A 460 12.33 -32.69 -24.14
CA PRO A 460 13.65 -32.34 -24.59
C PRO A 460 13.65 -31.06 -25.44
N LEU A 461 14.62 -30.19 -25.24
CA LEU A 461 14.82 -28.90 -25.90
C LEU A 461 14.74 -28.96 -27.45
N GLU A 462 14.97 -30.10 -28.05
CA GLU A 462 14.91 -30.32 -29.49
C GLU A 462 13.52 -30.19 -30.11
N LYS A 463 12.46 -30.23 -29.30
CA LYS A 463 11.07 -30.16 -29.76
C LYS A 463 10.35 -28.85 -29.49
N PHE A 464 10.97 -27.94 -28.74
CA PHE A 464 10.44 -26.62 -28.48
C PHE A 464 11.33 -25.57 -29.13
N PRO A 465 10.83 -24.76 -30.04
CA PRO A 465 11.55 -23.57 -30.43
C PRO A 465 11.70 -22.69 -29.19
N VAL A 466 12.94 -22.33 -28.85
CA VAL A 466 13.35 -21.43 -27.75
C VAL A 466 12.69 -20.03 -27.86
N SER A 467 11.94 -19.79 -28.93
CA SER A 467 11.17 -18.57 -29.20
C SER A 467 9.79 -18.55 -28.56
N GLY A 468 9.52 -19.44 -27.63
CA GLY A 468 8.14 -19.69 -27.18
C GLY A 468 7.52 -18.60 -26.35
N LEU A 469 8.19 -17.56 -25.82
CA LEU A 469 7.48 -16.60 -24.96
C LEU A 469 8.12 -15.24 -24.79
N SER A 470 9.25 -14.99 -25.35
CA SER A 470 9.53 -13.62 -25.73
C SER A 470 8.76 -13.34 -27.03
N CYS A 471 7.59 -12.75 -26.92
CA CYS A 471 6.94 -12.09 -28.05
C CYS A 471 7.78 -10.88 -28.47
N GLY A 472 9.07 -11.08 -28.66
CA GLY A 472 10.09 -10.06 -28.83
C GLY A 472 11.17 -10.38 -29.86
N THR A 473 10.84 -10.99 -31.00
CA THR A 473 11.69 -10.88 -32.19
C THR A 473 10.83 -10.70 -33.45
N SER A 474 10.66 -9.46 -33.81
CA SER A 474 10.67 -8.83 -35.10
C SER A 474 10.56 -9.72 -36.35
N GLY A 475 9.42 -9.68 -36.99
CA GLY A 475 9.28 -9.77 -38.43
C GLY A 475 8.39 -8.61 -38.89
N PRO A 476 8.66 -7.91 -39.98
CA PRO A 476 7.82 -6.86 -40.49
C PRO A 476 6.57 -7.46 -41.13
N GLY A 477 5.44 -7.27 -40.52
CA GLY A 477 4.15 -7.62 -41.10
C GLY A 477 3.46 -8.79 -40.44
N GLY A 478 2.44 -8.48 -39.67
CA GLY A 478 1.53 -9.45 -39.12
C GLY A 478 1.71 -9.67 -37.63
N TRP A 479 0.63 -9.95 -37.00
CA TRP A 479 0.55 -10.46 -35.62
C TRP A 479 1.53 -11.64 -35.50
N GLY A 480 2.72 -11.39 -34.94
CA GLY A 480 3.71 -12.43 -34.71
C GLY A 480 3.24 -13.32 -33.56
N TYR A 481 2.38 -14.24 -33.86
CA TYR A 481 2.04 -15.35 -32.99
C TYR A 481 3.25 -16.26 -32.92
N GLY A 482 3.86 -16.39 -31.76
CA GLY A 482 4.67 -17.56 -31.47
C GLY A 482 3.81 -18.77 -31.83
N THR A 483 4.38 -19.75 -32.52
CA THR A 483 3.71 -20.94 -33.05
C THR A 483 3.11 -21.77 -31.92
N GLY A 484 1.99 -21.36 -31.38
CA GLY A 484 1.28 -21.99 -30.27
C GLY A 484 0.15 -21.17 -29.67
N CYS A 485 0.21 -19.84 -29.77
CA CYS A 485 -0.78 -18.92 -29.19
C CYS A 485 -1.58 -18.17 -30.26
N GLY A 486 -2.19 -18.88 -31.20
CA GLY A 486 -3.16 -18.29 -32.11
C GLY A 486 -4.47 -17.95 -31.38
N PRO A 487 -5.23 -16.94 -31.85
CA PRO A 487 -6.54 -16.58 -31.29
C PRO A 487 -7.54 -17.74 -31.28
N GLU A 488 -7.25 -18.80 -32.04
CA GLU A 488 -8.09 -19.99 -32.16
C GLU A 488 -8.07 -20.91 -30.92
N LYS A 489 -7.07 -20.80 -30.02
CA LYS A 489 -6.93 -21.75 -28.89
C LYS A 489 -7.63 -21.32 -27.61
N ASN A 490 -8.05 -20.05 -27.45
CA ASN A 490 -8.92 -19.54 -26.39
C ASN A 490 -8.65 -20.13 -24.98
N ARG A 491 -7.36 -20.26 -24.59
CA ARG A 491 -6.96 -20.94 -23.37
C ARG A 491 -6.81 -19.90 -22.26
N SER A 492 -7.71 -19.89 -21.30
CA SER A 492 -7.74 -18.94 -20.17
C SER A 492 -6.49 -18.97 -19.28
N TYR A 493 -5.75 -20.06 -19.33
CA TYR A 493 -4.50 -20.28 -18.58
C TYR A 493 -3.23 -19.84 -19.31
N VAL A 494 -3.34 -19.34 -20.54
CA VAL A 494 -2.17 -18.81 -21.28
C VAL A 494 -2.00 -17.32 -21.00
N ILE A 495 -0.78 -16.94 -20.59
CA ILE A 495 -0.36 -15.56 -20.36
C ILE A 495 0.54 -15.12 -21.51
N SER A 496 0.23 -13.99 -22.14
CA SER A 496 1.10 -13.35 -23.13
C SER A 496 1.80 -12.14 -22.54
N SER A 497 3.11 -12.08 -22.66
CA SER A 497 3.92 -10.94 -22.20
C SER A 497 4.23 -10.00 -23.36
N PHE A 498 4.02 -8.69 -23.13
CA PHE A 498 4.25 -7.62 -24.10
C PHE A 498 5.13 -6.53 -23.48
N THR A 499 6.12 -6.06 -24.24
CA THR A 499 6.77 -4.80 -23.87
C THR A 499 5.75 -3.66 -23.91
N GLU A 500 5.97 -2.58 -23.13
CA GLU A 500 5.10 -1.41 -23.15
C GLU A 500 4.87 -0.85 -24.57
N LEU A 501 5.91 -0.88 -25.43
CA LEU A 501 5.81 -0.41 -26.82
C LEU A 501 4.91 -1.29 -27.66
N LYS A 502 5.04 -2.61 -27.54
CA LYS A 502 4.20 -3.56 -28.28
C LYS A 502 2.76 -3.49 -27.85
N ALA A 503 2.52 -3.41 -26.53
CA ALA A 503 1.18 -3.24 -25.99
C ALA A 503 0.57 -1.89 -26.41
N TYR A 504 1.36 -0.81 -26.44
CA TYR A 504 0.92 0.49 -26.92
C TYR A 504 0.53 0.45 -28.42
N ASP A 505 1.29 -0.25 -29.23
CA ASP A 505 0.96 -0.45 -30.65
C ASP A 505 -0.38 -1.20 -30.81
N LEU A 506 -0.60 -2.25 -30.02
CA LEU A 506 -1.86 -3.00 -30.01
C LEU A 506 -3.05 -2.14 -29.60
N LEU A 507 -2.92 -1.40 -28.49
CA LEU A 507 -4.01 -0.55 -28.03
C LEU A 507 -4.31 0.62 -28.98
N SER A 508 -3.32 1.10 -29.72
CA SER A 508 -3.49 2.20 -30.68
C SER A 508 -4.14 1.75 -31.98
N LYS A 509 -3.81 0.55 -32.46
CA LYS A 509 -4.27 0.03 -33.76
C LYS A 509 -5.51 -0.85 -33.68
N ALA A 510 -5.70 -1.54 -32.56
CA ALA A 510 -6.71 -2.58 -32.36
C ALA A 510 -7.25 -2.63 -30.95
N SER A 511 -7.65 -1.48 -30.40
CA SER A 511 -8.08 -1.36 -28.99
C SER A 511 -9.22 -2.31 -28.60
N VAL A 512 -10.25 -2.38 -29.43
CA VAL A 512 -11.43 -3.24 -29.18
C VAL A 512 -11.03 -4.71 -29.17
N GLN A 513 -10.24 -5.14 -30.17
CA GLN A 513 -9.75 -6.51 -30.25
C GLN A 513 -8.82 -6.86 -29.08
N PHE A 514 -8.04 -5.90 -28.60
CA PHE A 514 -7.18 -6.10 -27.44
C PHE A 514 -7.99 -6.21 -26.14
N VAL A 515 -9.07 -5.44 -25.99
CA VAL A 515 -10.03 -5.63 -24.90
C VAL A 515 -10.66 -7.03 -24.98
N ASP A 516 -11.12 -7.47 -26.15
CA ASP A 516 -11.74 -8.78 -26.33
C ASP A 516 -10.76 -9.93 -26.07
N TYR A 517 -9.49 -9.76 -26.42
CA TYR A 517 -8.43 -10.69 -26.06
C TYR A 517 -8.31 -10.81 -24.52
N ASN A 518 -8.25 -9.66 -23.82
CA ASN A 518 -8.09 -9.60 -22.37
C ASN A 518 -9.32 -10.08 -21.56
N LYS A 519 -10.47 -10.30 -22.21
CA LYS A 519 -11.62 -10.97 -21.58
C LYS A 519 -11.40 -12.47 -21.40
N ARG A 520 -10.55 -13.08 -22.23
CA ARG A 520 -10.39 -14.53 -22.32
C ARG A 520 -9.01 -15.02 -21.94
N GLN A 521 -7.99 -14.24 -22.23
CA GLN A 521 -6.58 -14.54 -21.97
C GLN A 521 -5.94 -13.46 -21.12
N MET A 522 -4.83 -13.79 -20.47
CA MET A 522 -4.11 -12.86 -19.61
C MET A 522 -2.97 -12.19 -20.36
N SER A 523 -2.83 -10.89 -20.14
CA SER A 523 -1.73 -10.08 -20.67
C SER A 523 -0.87 -9.56 -19.53
N ARG A 524 0.44 -9.72 -19.67
CA ARG A 524 1.44 -9.08 -18.84
C ARG A 524 2.15 -8.01 -19.67
N ILE A 525 2.17 -6.78 -19.16
CA ILE A 525 2.89 -5.65 -19.77
C ILE A 525 4.11 -5.35 -18.92
N TYR A 526 5.27 -5.12 -19.53
CA TYR A 526 6.51 -4.82 -18.84
C TYR A 526 7.28 -3.67 -19.48
N PRO A 527 8.13 -2.94 -18.73
CA PRO A 527 8.88 -1.79 -19.21
C PRO A 527 9.81 -2.17 -20.38
N LYS A 528 10.01 -1.25 -21.31
CA LYS A 528 10.99 -1.43 -22.39
C LYS A 528 12.42 -1.43 -21.84
N GLY A 529 13.32 -2.17 -22.47
CA GLY A 529 14.71 -2.32 -22.03
C GLY A 529 15.54 -1.03 -21.96
N THR A 530 15.09 0.05 -22.63
CA THR A 530 15.77 1.36 -22.53
C THR A 530 15.51 2.12 -21.23
N ARG A 531 14.61 1.63 -20.36
CA ARG A 531 14.38 2.19 -19.02
C ARG A 531 15.42 1.66 -18.02
N MET A 532 16.70 1.93 -18.30
CA MET A 532 17.83 1.43 -17.51
C MET A 532 17.89 2.00 -16.10
N ASP A 533 17.24 3.14 -15.88
CA ASP A 533 17.07 3.81 -14.58
C ASP A 533 15.91 3.23 -13.74
N SER A 534 15.25 2.17 -14.22
CA SER A 534 14.04 1.58 -13.62
C SER A 534 12.85 2.53 -13.54
N SER A 535 12.78 3.58 -14.37
CA SER A 535 11.58 4.41 -14.51
C SER A 535 10.39 3.58 -15.01
N ASN A 536 9.19 4.00 -14.66
CA ASN A 536 7.96 3.30 -15.03
C ASN A 536 7.23 3.99 -16.18
N TYR A 537 6.48 3.21 -16.94
CA TYR A 537 5.52 3.71 -17.94
C TYR A 537 4.15 3.96 -17.29
N MET A 538 3.33 4.80 -17.95
CA MET A 538 1.98 5.12 -17.46
C MET A 538 1.06 3.90 -17.56
N PRO A 539 0.56 3.35 -16.45
CA PRO A 539 -0.19 2.08 -16.46
C PRO A 539 -1.64 2.22 -16.92
N GLN A 540 -2.25 3.39 -16.75
CA GLN A 540 -3.69 3.61 -16.93
C GLN A 540 -4.22 3.16 -18.27
N MET A 541 -3.50 3.44 -19.37
CA MET A 541 -3.93 3.08 -20.71
C MET A 541 -4.05 1.58 -20.93
N PHE A 542 -3.22 0.79 -20.26
CA PHE A 542 -3.27 -0.67 -20.34
C PHE A 542 -4.39 -1.25 -19.48
N TRP A 543 -4.66 -0.66 -18.34
CA TRP A 543 -5.87 -1.00 -17.54
C TRP A 543 -7.15 -0.68 -18.32
N ASN A 544 -7.18 0.42 -19.06
CA ASN A 544 -8.33 0.78 -19.91
C ASN A 544 -8.61 -0.26 -21.01
N THR A 545 -7.61 -1.02 -21.45
CA THR A 545 -7.78 -2.15 -22.38
C THR A 545 -7.94 -3.50 -21.68
N GLY A 546 -8.08 -3.51 -20.36
CA GLY A 546 -8.35 -4.72 -19.56
C GLY A 546 -7.14 -5.61 -19.33
N CYS A 547 -5.89 -5.13 -19.56
CA CYS A 547 -4.67 -5.88 -19.25
C CYS A 547 -4.62 -6.19 -17.75
N GLN A 548 -4.40 -7.45 -17.41
CA GLN A 548 -4.44 -7.93 -16.03
C GLN A 548 -3.17 -7.55 -15.27
N MET A 549 -2.00 -7.86 -15.81
CA MET A 549 -0.70 -7.71 -15.15
C MET A 549 0.11 -6.58 -15.81
N VAL A 550 -0.08 -5.36 -15.32
CA VAL A 550 0.69 -4.19 -15.73
C VAL A 550 1.88 -4.07 -14.79
N ALA A 551 2.99 -4.74 -15.15
CA ALA A 551 4.15 -4.90 -14.28
C ALA A 551 5.01 -3.64 -14.23
N LEU A 552 5.32 -3.17 -13.02
CA LEU A 552 6.09 -1.95 -12.74
C LEU A 552 7.33 -2.25 -11.90
N ASN A 553 8.30 -1.34 -11.96
CA ASN A 553 9.49 -1.32 -11.14
C ASN A 553 9.17 -0.74 -9.75
N PHE A 554 8.98 -1.59 -8.75
CA PHE A 554 8.55 -1.20 -7.41
C PHE A 554 9.62 -0.44 -6.61
N GLN A 555 10.89 -0.54 -7.00
CA GLN A 555 11.98 0.23 -6.42
C GLN A 555 11.93 1.73 -6.76
N THR A 556 11.12 2.13 -7.75
CA THR A 556 11.03 3.51 -8.23
C THR A 556 9.66 4.09 -7.91
N MET A 557 9.60 5.05 -6.99
CA MET A 557 8.35 5.67 -6.51
C MET A 557 7.94 6.88 -7.35
N ASP A 558 8.00 6.76 -8.68
CA ASP A 558 7.54 7.77 -9.63
C ASP A 558 5.99 7.83 -9.74
N LEU A 559 5.49 8.77 -10.51
CA LEU A 559 4.03 8.97 -10.67
C LEU A 559 3.29 7.71 -11.15
N PRO A 560 3.78 6.92 -12.12
CA PRO A 560 3.15 5.66 -12.49
C PRO A 560 3.03 4.67 -11.33
N MET A 561 4.06 4.55 -10.49
CA MET A 561 4.03 3.68 -9.32
C MET A 561 3.06 4.19 -8.27
N GLN A 562 3.00 5.51 -8.04
CA GLN A 562 2.00 6.11 -7.16
C GLN A 562 0.57 5.84 -7.63
N GLN A 563 0.31 5.90 -8.94
CA GLN A 563 -0.99 5.52 -9.50
C GLN A 563 -1.32 4.05 -9.26
N ASN A 564 -0.34 3.16 -9.41
CA ASN A 564 -0.52 1.73 -9.13
C ASN A 564 -0.85 1.49 -7.66
N MET A 565 -0.13 2.12 -6.74
CA MET A 565 -0.38 2.00 -5.30
C MET A 565 -1.78 2.52 -4.95
N ALA A 566 -2.18 3.68 -5.46
CA ALA A 566 -3.49 4.25 -5.23
C ALA A 566 -4.62 3.36 -5.78
N LEU A 567 -4.45 2.78 -6.97
CA LEU A 567 -5.43 1.88 -7.54
C LEU A 567 -5.64 0.63 -6.67
N PHE A 568 -4.56 0.00 -6.22
CA PHE A 568 -4.63 -1.26 -5.48
C PHE A 568 -4.85 -1.10 -3.95
N GLU A 569 -5.06 0.12 -3.46
CA GLU A 569 -5.63 0.36 -2.12
C GLU A 569 -7.09 -0.08 -2.01
N PHE A 570 -7.82 -0.07 -3.12
CA PHE A 570 -9.19 -0.55 -3.18
C PHE A 570 -9.30 -2.05 -2.93
N ASN A 571 -10.52 -2.49 -2.60
CA ASN A 571 -10.88 -3.89 -2.41
C ASN A 571 -10.01 -4.60 -1.35
N GLY A 572 -9.81 -3.93 -0.20
CA GLY A 572 -9.10 -4.47 0.95
C GLY A 572 -7.61 -4.69 0.73
N GLN A 573 -6.98 -3.94 -0.17
CA GLN A 573 -5.56 -4.14 -0.54
C GLN A 573 -5.24 -5.59 -0.94
N SER A 574 -6.24 -6.29 -1.49
CA SER A 574 -6.13 -7.70 -1.88
C SER A 574 -5.11 -7.96 -2.99
N GLY A 575 -4.75 -6.90 -3.74
CA GLY A 575 -3.93 -6.98 -4.94
C GLY A 575 -4.70 -7.40 -6.20
N TYR A 576 -6.02 -7.58 -6.08
CA TYR A 576 -6.93 -7.95 -7.15
C TYR A 576 -8.11 -7.00 -7.21
N LEU A 577 -8.39 -6.46 -8.40
CA LEU A 577 -9.54 -5.60 -8.65
C LEU A 577 -10.37 -6.17 -9.79
N LEU A 578 -11.62 -6.49 -9.51
CA LEU A 578 -12.53 -7.03 -10.53
C LEU A 578 -12.75 -6.00 -11.63
N LYS A 579 -12.47 -6.38 -12.87
CA LYS A 579 -12.70 -5.54 -14.05
C LYS A 579 -14.19 -5.26 -14.24
N HIS A 580 -14.51 -4.13 -14.82
CA HIS A 580 -15.89 -3.80 -15.17
C HIS A 580 -16.47 -4.87 -16.11
N GLU A 581 -17.78 -5.12 -16.08
CA GLU A 581 -18.43 -6.16 -16.87
C GLU A 581 -18.17 -6.03 -18.39
N PHE A 582 -18.03 -4.83 -18.92
CA PHE A 582 -17.68 -4.59 -20.32
C PHE A 582 -16.28 -5.13 -20.69
N MET A 583 -15.41 -5.29 -19.72
CA MET A 583 -14.07 -5.86 -19.89
C MET A 583 -13.99 -7.35 -19.52
N ARG A 584 -15.12 -7.97 -19.15
CA ARG A 584 -15.18 -9.38 -18.74
C ARG A 584 -16.12 -10.20 -19.60
N ARG A 585 -17.30 -9.65 -19.96
CA ARG A 585 -18.35 -10.37 -20.67
C ARG A 585 -18.09 -10.35 -22.18
N PRO A 586 -18.04 -11.53 -22.85
CA PRO A 586 -17.78 -11.61 -24.28
C PRO A 586 -18.82 -10.90 -25.14
N GLU A 587 -20.08 -10.89 -24.71
CA GLU A 587 -21.20 -10.28 -25.44
C GLU A 587 -21.22 -8.74 -25.37
N LYS A 588 -20.45 -8.13 -24.49
CA LYS A 588 -20.34 -6.67 -24.37
C LYS A 588 -19.19 -6.15 -25.22
N GLN A 589 -19.43 -5.20 -26.08
CA GLN A 589 -18.36 -4.48 -26.79
C GLN A 589 -17.94 -3.25 -25.98
N PHE A 590 -16.65 -3.00 -25.92
CA PHE A 590 -16.08 -1.85 -25.23
C PHE A 590 -14.93 -1.24 -26.03
N ASN A 591 -15.06 0.04 -26.37
CA ASN A 591 -13.97 0.82 -26.94
C ASN A 591 -13.46 1.80 -25.87
N PRO A 592 -12.25 1.61 -25.33
CA PRO A 592 -11.72 2.46 -24.25
C PRO A 592 -11.42 3.91 -24.68
N PHE A 593 -11.43 4.19 -25.96
CA PHE A 593 -11.18 5.53 -26.53
C PHE A 593 -12.44 6.19 -27.11
N SER A 594 -13.61 5.53 -27.00
CA SER A 594 -14.86 6.15 -27.42
C SER A 594 -15.27 7.21 -26.39
N VAL A 595 -15.68 8.37 -26.92
CA VAL A 595 -16.31 9.43 -26.13
C VAL A 595 -17.82 9.24 -25.97
N ASP A 596 -18.38 8.23 -26.64
CA ASP A 596 -19.80 7.92 -26.58
C ASP A 596 -20.19 7.42 -25.18
N ARG A 597 -21.38 7.82 -24.76
CA ARG A 597 -21.93 7.40 -23.48
C ARG A 597 -22.23 5.90 -23.51
N ILE A 598 -21.56 5.15 -22.64
CA ILE A 598 -21.86 3.74 -22.42
C ILE A 598 -22.75 3.65 -21.17
N ASP A 599 -23.99 3.35 -21.38
CA ASP A 599 -25.11 3.18 -20.43
C ASP A 599 -24.91 3.68 -19.00
N VAL A 600 -24.17 3.16 -18.14
CA VAL A 600 -24.01 3.61 -16.75
C VAL A 600 -22.65 4.23 -16.46
N VAL A 601 -21.77 4.28 -17.44
CA VAL A 601 -20.45 4.89 -17.29
C VAL A 601 -20.52 6.36 -17.65
N VAL A 602 -20.32 7.23 -16.69
CA VAL A 602 -20.29 8.68 -16.88
C VAL A 602 -18.85 9.15 -16.81
N ALA A 603 -18.37 9.74 -17.91
CA ALA A 603 -17.08 10.42 -17.90
C ALA A 603 -17.11 11.56 -16.88
N THR A 604 -16.16 11.56 -15.96
CA THR A 604 -16.07 12.56 -14.89
C THR A 604 -14.70 13.20 -14.94
N THR A 605 -14.67 14.53 -14.89
CA THR A 605 -13.44 15.29 -14.67
C THR A 605 -13.42 15.75 -13.23
N LEU A 606 -12.39 15.38 -12.48
CA LEU A 606 -12.13 15.88 -11.15
C LEU A 606 -11.04 16.95 -11.24
N SER A 607 -11.37 18.17 -10.82
CA SER A 607 -10.39 19.24 -10.69
C SER A 607 -10.04 19.43 -9.22
N ILE A 608 -8.76 19.30 -8.89
CA ILE A 608 -8.24 19.53 -7.54
C ILE A 608 -7.32 20.75 -7.61
N THR A 609 -7.66 21.78 -6.84
CA THR A 609 -6.81 22.96 -6.69
C THR A 609 -6.23 22.97 -5.29
N ALA A 610 -4.91 22.82 -5.19
CA ALA A 610 -4.17 23.10 -3.97
C ALA A 610 -3.90 24.60 -3.89
N ARG A 611 -4.36 25.26 -2.83
CA ARG A 611 -3.97 26.63 -2.52
C ARG A 611 -2.84 26.59 -1.49
N PRO A 612 -1.77 27.39 -1.66
CA PRO A 612 -0.63 27.43 -0.76
C PRO A 612 -0.99 27.92 0.64
#